data_e341a5a504e8b6c9df80f86cbd4a9be3
#
_entry.id   e341a5a504e8b6c9df80f86cbd4a9be3
#
_cell.length_a   1.000
_cell.length_b   1.000
_cell.length_c   1.000
_cell.angle_alpha   90.00
_cell.angle_beta   90.00
_cell.angle_gamma   90.00
#
_symmetry.space_group_name_H-M   'P 1'
#
loop_
_entity.id
_entity.type
_entity.pdbx_description
1 polymer ?
#
loop_
_entity_poly.entity_id
_entity_poly.type
_entity_poly.pdbx_seq_one_letter_code
_entity_poly.pdbx_strand_id
1 'polypeptide(L)'
;YDPSHFVLQQLDYIEHIDIYHDFIKMFHVKDAEFNSNGRAGVYGSYSDWVDRPGRFRSLGDGQVDFKSIFSKLTQYGYNGWAVLEWECCIKSPEQGAKEGSHFISNHIIEVTDKTFDDFADSGSEKDD
;
A
#
# COMPACT_ATOMS: atom_id res chain seq x y z
N TYR A 1 5.35 -6.20 7.40
CA TYR A 1 5.62 -5.59 6.11
C TYR A 1 5.20 -4.12 6.13
N ASP A 2 6.10 -3.24 5.75
CA ASP A 2 5.87 -1.79 5.70
C ASP A 2 6.49 -1.22 4.40
N PRO A 3 5.68 -0.91 3.38
CA PRO A 3 6.18 -0.43 2.09
C PRO A 3 6.82 0.96 2.15
N SER A 4 6.49 1.78 3.15
CA SER A 4 7.01 3.15 3.26
C SER A 4 8.54 3.18 3.42
N HIS A 5 9.08 2.24 4.18
CA HIS A 5 10.54 2.11 4.34
C HIS A 5 11.24 1.69 3.04
N PHE A 6 10.59 0.90 2.21
CA PHE A 6 11.08 0.56 0.88
C PHE A 6 11.14 1.78 -0.04
N VAL A 7 10.11 2.61 -0.02
CA VAL A 7 10.08 3.86 -0.81
C VAL A 7 11.24 4.77 -0.41
N LEU A 8 11.48 4.97 0.89
CA LEU A 8 12.59 5.80 1.37
C LEU A 8 13.95 5.26 0.93
N GLN A 9 14.10 3.94 0.82
CA GLN A 9 15.33 3.28 0.40
C GLN A 9 15.36 2.96 -1.10
N GLN A 10 14.32 3.32 -1.84
CA GLN A 10 14.19 3.09 -3.28
C GLN A 10 14.28 1.60 -3.66
N LEU A 11 13.69 0.72 -2.83
CA LEU A 11 13.58 -0.71 -3.05
C LEU A 11 12.20 -1.08 -3.59
N ASP A 12 12.14 -2.18 -4.32
CA ASP A 12 10.88 -2.72 -4.86
C ASP A 12 10.07 -3.41 -3.75
N TYR A 13 9.02 -2.74 -3.30
CA TYR A 13 8.14 -3.25 -2.25
C TYR A 13 7.07 -4.24 -2.78
N ILE A 14 6.81 -4.25 -4.08
CA ILE A 14 5.89 -5.22 -4.70
C ILE A 14 6.58 -6.57 -4.85
N GLU A 15 7.80 -6.61 -5.40
CA GLU A 15 8.59 -7.84 -5.52
C GLU A 15 8.84 -8.48 -4.16
N HIS A 16 9.02 -7.69 -3.11
CA HIS A 16 9.16 -8.20 -1.75
C HIS A 16 7.98 -9.08 -1.32
N ILE A 17 6.75 -8.72 -1.72
CA ILE A 17 5.57 -9.56 -1.42
C ILE A 17 5.68 -10.89 -2.17
N ASP A 18 6.07 -10.90 -3.44
CA ASP A 18 6.24 -12.11 -4.22
C ASP A 18 7.24 -13.09 -3.57
N ILE A 19 8.32 -12.56 -3.01
CA ILE A 19 9.38 -13.37 -2.39
C ILE A 19 8.97 -13.86 -0.99
N TYR A 20 8.33 -13.01 -0.18
CA TYR A 20 8.17 -13.22 1.26
C TYR A 20 6.73 -13.34 1.75
N HIS A 21 5.73 -13.49 0.88
CA HIS A 21 4.31 -13.53 1.27
C HIS A 21 3.99 -14.52 2.40
N ASP A 22 4.64 -15.68 2.44
CA ASP A 22 4.43 -16.68 3.48
C ASP A 22 4.81 -16.19 4.89
N PHE A 23 5.70 -15.22 4.97
CA PHE A 23 6.19 -14.65 6.23
C PHE A 23 5.46 -13.35 6.62
N ILE A 24 4.67 -12.76 5.72
CA ILE A 24 3.92 -11.53 6.00
C ILE A 24 2.69 -11.89 6.84
N LYS A 25 2.72 -11.47 8.11
CA LYS A 25 1.64 -11.73 9.08
C LYS A 25 0.95 -10.46 9.54
N MET A 26 1.56 -9.31 9.30
CA MET A 26 1.03 -7.99 9.56
C MET A 26 1.48 -7.03 8.46
N PHE A 27 0.58 -6.16 8.05
CA PHE A 27 0.84 -5.14 7.04
C PHE A 27 0.60 -3.76 7.65
N HIS A 28 1.62 -2.92 7.68
CA HIS A 28 1.51 -1.52 8.01
C HIS A 28 1.12 -0.72 6.76
N VAL A 29 -0.07 -0.17 6.77
CA VAL A 29 -0.53 0.76 5.74
C VAL A 29 0.00 2.13 6.09
N LYS A 30 1.16 2.45 5.53
CA LYS A 30 1.92 3.67 5.79
C LYS A 30 2.48 4.19 4.48
N ASP A 31 2.25 5.46 4.22
CA ASP A 31 2.66 6.08 2.96
C ASP A 31 3.96 6.86 3.09
N ALA A 32 4.65 7.00 1.99
CA ALA A 32 5.88 7.74 1.87
C ALA A 32 6.09 8.23 0.44
N GLU A 33 6.98 9.20 0.29
CA GLU A 33 7.44 9.67 -1.01
C GLU A 33 8.96 9.82 -1.02
N PHE A 34 9.56 9.67 -2.17
CA PHE A 34 10.96 9.99 -2.41
C PHE A 34 11.08 10.83 -3.70
N ASN A 35 11.39 12.10 -3.51
CA ASN A 35 11.57 13.05 -4.61
C ASN A 35 13.06 13.31 -4.78
N SER A 36 13.72 12.54 -5.64
CA SER A 36 15.16 12.61 -5.82
C SER A 36 15.63 14.01 -6.26
N ASN A 37 16.75 14.43 -5.74
CA ASN A 37 17.42 15.67 -6.11
C ASN A 37 18.95 15.47 -6.16
N GLY A 38 19.69 16.48 -6.56
CA GLY A 38 21.16 16.40 -6.64
C GLY A 38 21.89 16.70 -5.32
N ARG A 39 21.19 16.79 -4.17
CA ARG A 39 21.76 17.30 -2.92
C ARG A 39 21.71 16.32 -1.77
N ALA A 40 20.70 15.47 -1.72
CA ALA A 40 20.49 14.56 -0.60
C ALA A 40 20.00 13.19 -1.08
N GLY A 41 20.45 12.13 -0.44
CA GLY A 41 20.02 10.76 -0.64
C GLY A 41 19.03 10.28 0.42
N VAL A 42 18.98 8.96 0.62
CA VAL A 42 18.00 8.28 1.50
C VAL A 42 18.02 8.79 2.95
N TYR A 43 19.16 9.22 3.45
CA TYR A 43 19.29 9.73 4.83
C TYR A 43 18.85 11.19 5.00
N GLY A 44 18.49 11.87 3.90
CA GLY A 44 17.91 13.21 3.92
C GLY A 44 18.88 14.33 4.34
N SER A 45 20.18 14.05 4.46
CA SER A 45 21.17 14.99 4.99
C SER A 45 20.79 15.45 6.43
N TYR A 46 21.06 16.69 6.80
CA TYR A 46 20.70 17.28 8.10
C TYR A 46 19.41 18.12 8.03
N SER A 47 18.61 17.95 6.98
CA SER A 47 17.36 18.68 6.80
C SER A 47 16.26 18.18 7.73
N ASP A 48 15.34 19.05 8.08
CA ASP A 48 14.09 18.68 8.73
C ASP A 48 13.22 17.79 7.80
N TRP A 49 12.32 17.00 8.38
CA TRP A 49 11.50 16.06 7.62
C TRP A 49 10.72 16.71 6.47
N VAL A 50 10.24 17.96 6.66
CA VAL A 50 9.53 18.71 5.62
C VAL A 50 10.37 18.95 4.37
N ASP A 51 11.67 19.10 4.53
CA ASP A 51 12.61 19.45 3.45
C ASP A 51 13.35 18.25 2.86
N ARG A 52 13.14 17.04 3.41
CA ARG A 52 13.80 15.83 2.93
C ARG A 52 13.24 15.36 1.60
N PRO A 53 14.06 14.83 0.68
CA PRO A 53 13.58 14.17 -0.53
C PRO A 53 12.74 12.92 -0.21
N GLY A 54 13.16 12.12 0.78
CA GLY A 54 12.43 10.98 1.31
C GLY A 54 11.73 11.34 2.61
N ARG A 55 10.40 11.21 2.65
CA ARG A 55 9.60 11.53 3.83
C ARG A 55 8.31 10.72 3.89
N PHE A 56 7.84 10.48 5.11
CA PHE A 56 6.53 9.86 5.32
C PHE A 56 5.39 10.82 5.03
N ARG A 57 4.30 10.27 4.50
CA ARG A 57 3.11 11.02 4.14
C ARG A 57 1.85 10.37 4.72
N SER A 58 0.83 11.16 4.86
CA SER A 58 -0.52 10.66 5.13
C SER A 58 -0.98 9.76 3.98
N LEU A 59 -1.83 8.77 4.28
CA LEU A 59 -2.25 7.78 3.28
C LEU A 59 -2.92 8.44 2.08
N GLY A 60 -2.43 8.11 0.89
CA GLY A 60 -2.88 8.65 -0.38
C GLY A 60 -2.16 9.92 -0.84
N ASP A 61 -1.36 10.54 0.03
CA ASP A 61 -0.60 11.75 -0.30
C ASP A 61 0.84 11.44 -0.78
N GLY A 62 1.27 10.19 -0.65
CA GLY A 62 2.60 9.73 -1.04
C GLY A 62 2.63 9.02 -2.39
N GLN A 63 3.61 8.13 -2.54
CA GLN A 63 3.91 7.44 -3.79
C GLN A 63 3.69 5.93 -3.72
N VAL A 64 3.31 5.37 -2.57
CA VAL A 64 3.08 3.93 -2.44
C VAL A 64 1.86 3.51 -3.26
N ASP A 65 2.04 2.51 -4.12
CA ASP A 65 0.96 1.89 -4.90
C ASP A 65 0.20 0.87 -4.06
N PHE A 66 -0.70 1.35 -3.21
CA PHE A 66 -1.50 0.50 -2.34
C PHE A 66 -2.46 -0.41 -3.11
N LYS A 67 -2.95 -0.01 -4.28
CA LYS A 67 -3.81 -0.87 -5.10
C LYS A 67 -3.08 -2.15 -5.50
N SER A 68 -1.85 -2.03 -5.94
CA SER A 68 -1.01 -3.19 -6.29
C SER A 68 -0.67 -4.02 -5.07
N ILE A 69 -0.37 -3.40 -3.92
CA ILE A 69 -0.10 -4.12 -2.67
C ILE A 69 -1.30 -4.94 -2.22
N PHE A 70 -2.49 -4.33 -2.12
CA PHE A 70 -3.71 -5.04 -1.71
C PHE A 70 -4.04 -6.17 -2.69
N SER A 71 -3.86 -5.96 -4.00
CA SER A 71 -4.06 -6.99 -5.03
C SER A 71 -3.11 -8.16 -4.84
N LYS A 72 -1.82 -7.90 -4.63
CA LYS A 72 -0.80 -8.94 -4.40
C LYS A 72 -1.05 -9.73 -3.12
N LEU A 73 -1.30 -9.05 -2.00
CA LEU A 73 -1.61 -9.71 -0.73
C LEU A 73 -2.86 -10.58 -0.84
N THR A 74 -3.90 -10.09 -1.54
CA THR A 74 -5.13 -10.84 -1.79
C THR A 74 -4.86 -12.07 -2.66
N GLN A 75 -4.05 -11.94 -3.71
CA GLN A 75 -3.65 -13.05 -4.58
C GLN A 75 -3.00 -14.18 -3.80
N TYR A 76 -2.19 -13.87 -2.79
CA TYR A 76 -1.54 -14.85 -1.92
C TYR A 76 -2.36 -15.28 -0.71
N GLY A 77 -3.64 -14.89 -0.67
CA GLY A 77 -4.54 -15.29 0.41
C GLY A 77 -4.21 -14.67 1.78
N TYR A 78 -3.59 -13.51 1.79
CA TYR A 78 -3.29 -12.80 3.04
C TYR A 78 -4.56 -12.52 3.83
N ASN A 79 -4.57 -12.92 5.11
CA ASN A 79 -5.70 -12.77 6.02
C ASN A 79 -5.31 -12.09 7.36
N GLY A 80 -4.16 -11.44 7.39
CA GLY A 80 -3.68 -10.71 8.57
C GLY A 80 -4.29 -9.31 8.70
N TRP A 81 -3.71 -8.53 9.58
CA TRP A 81 -4.14 -7.15 9.84
C TRP A 81 -3.56 -6.16 8.82
N ALA A 82 -4.40 -5.24 8.35
CA ALA A 82 -3.98 -4.01 7.69
C ALA A 82 -4.04 -2.87 8.72
N VAL A 83 -2.90 -2.50 9.24
CA VAL A 83 -2.78 -1.55 10.36
C VAL A 83 -2.42 -0.18 9.83
N LEU A 84 -3.26 0.82 10.11
CA LEU A 84 -2.89 2.21 9.86
C LEU A 84 -1.71 2.58 10.76
N GLU A 85 -0.55 2.75 10.18
CA GLU A 85 0.58 3.41 10.81
C GLU A 85 0.77 4.76 10.15
N TRP A 86 0.75 5.82 10.96
CA TRP A 86 0.73 7.17 10.43
C TRP A 86 1.90 8.00 10.97
N GLU A 87 2.65 8.54 10.03
CA GLU A 87 3.62 9.59 10.27
C GLU A 87 3.52 10.60 9.12
N CYS A 88 3.45 11.87 9.46
CA CYS A 88 3.45 12.93 8.45
C CYS A 88 3.95 14.23 9.07
N CYS A 89 4.83 14.92 8.36
CA CYS A 89 5.36 16.21 8.79
C CYS A 89 4.52 17.42 8.35
N ILE A 90 3.39 17.19 7.66
CA ILE A 90 2.58 18.25 7.05
C ILE A 90 1.14 18.24 7.60
N LYS A 91 0.44 17.10 7.49
CA LYS A 91 -0.97 16.95 7.86
C LYS A 91 -1.14 16.73 9.36
N SER A 92 -2.25 17.19 9.94
CA SER A 92 -2.55 16.94 11.36
C SER A 92 -2.88 15.45 11.61
N PRO A 93 -2.56 14.92 12.81
CA PRO A 93 -2.89 13.54 13.18
C PRO A 93 -4.38 13.21 13.10
N GLU A 94 -5.24 14.13 13.50
CA GLU A 94 -6.70 13.96 13.49
C GLU A 94 -7.22 13.77 12.07
N GLN A 95 -6.79 14.63 11.15
CA GLN A 95 -7.16 14.52 9.74
C GLN A 95 -6.58 13.24 9.14
N GLY A 96 -5.31 12.95 9.39
CA GLY A 96 -4.63 11.76 8.88
C GLY A 96 -5.27 10.46 9.34
N ALA A 97 -5.67 10.37 10.61
CA ALA A 97 -6.35 9.18 11.14
C ALA A 97 -7.73 8.96 10.49
N LYS A 98 -8.51 10.03 10.35
CA LYS A 98 -9.84 9.96 9.73
C LYS A 98 -9.75 9.55 8.25
N GLU A 99 -8.92 10.21 7.48
CA GLU A 99 -8.72 9.90 6.07
C GLU A 99 -8.12 8.50 5.88
N GLY A 100 -7.16 8.12 6.72
CA GLY A 100 -6.49 6.83 6.65
C GLY A 100 -7.40 5.64 6.88
N SER A 101 -8.36 5.72 7.80
CA SER A 101 -9.33 4.65 8.02
C SER A 101 -10.22 4.43 6.80
N HIS A 102 -10.70 5.49 6.18
CA HIS A 102 -11.47 5.41 4.93
C HIS A 102 -10.62 4.89 3.77
N PHE A 103 -9.36 5.33 3.69
CA PHE A 103 -8.44 4.88 2.66
C PHE A 103 -8.25 3.35 2.71
N ILE A 104 -7.99 2.79 3.88
CA ILE A 104 -7.85 1.33 4.04
C ILE A 104 -9.13 0.62 3.64
N SER A 105 -10.29 1.05 4.16
CA SER A 105 -11.58 0.44 3.84
C SER A 105 -11.86 0.42 2.34
N ASN A 106 -11.46 1.47 1.61
CA ASN A 106 -11.66 1.57 0.17
C ASN A 106 -10.69 0.72 -0.65
N HIS A 107 -9.62 0.20 -0.05
CA HIS A 107 -8.63 -0.65 -0.73
C HIS A 107 -8.83 -2.15 -0.45
N ILE A 108 -9.62 -2.52 0.55
CA ILE A 108 -9.94 -3.91 0.83
C ILE A 108 -10.69 -4.51 -0.36
N ILE A 109 -10.23 -5.67 -0.82
CA ILE A 109 -10.81 -6.38 -1.96
C ILE A 109 -11.78 -7.44 -1.45
N GLU A 110 -13.00 -7.41 -1.94
CA GLU A 110 -13.96 -8.50 -1.77
C GLU A 110 -13.62 -9.59 -2.78
N VAL A 111 -13.13 -10.74 -2.27
CA VAL A 111 -12.75 -11.86 -3.13
C VAL A 111 -13.97 -12.59 -3.65
N THR A 112 -13.87 -13.08 -4.89
CA THR A 112 -14.85 -13.97 -5.50
C THR A 112 -14.31 -15.41 -5.55
N ASP A 113 -15.19 -16.37 -5.38
CA ASP A 113 -14.94 -17.80 -5.61
C ASP A 113 -15.23 -18.23 -7.05
N LYS A 114 -15.73 -17.32 -7.89
CA LYS A 114 -16.06 -17.55 -9.30
C LYS A 114 -14.95 -17.09 -10.22
N THR A 115 -14.69 -17.90 -11.25
CA THR A 115 -13.79 -17.54 -12.36
C THR A 115 -14.58 -16.92 -13.52
N PHE A 116 -13.86 -16.38 -14.50
CA PHE A 116 -14.50 -15.86 -15.72
C PHE A 116 -15.29 -16.93 -16.45
N ASP A 117 -14.79 -18.17 -16.50
CA ASP A 117 -15.44 -19.29 -17.16
C ASP A 117 -16.77 -19.67 -16.49
N ASP A 118 -16.87 -19.55 -15.16
CA ASP A 118 -18.11 -19.78 -14.43
C ASP A 118 -19.21 -18.77 -14.82
N PHE A 119 -18.84 -17.56 -15.20
CA PHE A 119 -19.80 -16.57 -15.71
C PHE A 119 -20.19 -16.82 -17.16
N ALA A 120 -19.31 -17.39 -17.97
CA ALA A 120 -19.58 -17.72 -19.36
C ALA A 120 -20.57 -18.88 -19.49
N ASP A 121 -20.44 -19.90 -18.64
CA ASP A 121 -21.33 -21.08 -18.63
C ASP A 121 -22.75 -20.75 -18.16
N SER A 122 -22.94 -19.75 -17.30
CA SER A 122 -24.25 -19.32 -16.83
C SER A 122 -25.10 -18.59 -17.89
N GLY A 123 -24.52 -18.25 -19.03
CA GLY A 123 -25.20 -17.61 -20.17
C GLY A 123 -25.80 -18.56 -21.20
N SER A 124 -25.54 -19.87 -21.11
CA SER A 124 -25.95 -20.87 -22.10
C SER A 124 -27.27 -21.61 -21.76
N GLU A 125 -27.86 -21.36 -20.61
CA GLU A 125 -29.21 -21.91 -20.26
C GLU A 125 -30.31 -20.88 -20.45
N LYS A 126 -30.70 -20.66 -21.70
CA LYS A 126 -32.08 -20.24 -22.08
C LYS A 126 -32.18 -20.21 -23.58
N ASP A 127 -32.75 -21.28 -24.11
CA ASP A 127 -33.78 -21.25 -25.16
C ASP A 127 -34.18 -22.69 -25.47
N ASP A 128 -35.23 -23.14 -24.76
CA ASP A 128 -36.15 -24.17 -25.19
C ASP A 128 -37.56 -23.68 -24.88
#